data_e94f4d2636b07fba8ac7a1baf8051c1c
#
_entry.id   e94f4d2636b07fba8ac7a1baf8051c1c
#
_cell.length_a   1.000
_cell.length_b   1.000
_cell.length_c   1.000
_cell.angle_alpha   90.00
_cell.angle_beta   90.00
_cell.angle_gamma   90.00
#
_symmetry.space_group_name_H-M   'P 1'
#
loop_
_entity.id
_entity.type
_entity.pdbx_description
1 polymer ?
#
loop_
_entity_poly.entity_id
_entity_poly.type
_entity_poly.pdbx_seq_one_letter_code
_entity_poly.pdbx_strand_id
1 'polypeptide(L)'
;EVARIRKMGQITTEVVGKVKDFLTGHAVDESEVLLRADGKPLTIGDVKAKINLWLAERGAENPEATIFAIGRDAGFPHSVGNPSDEIRLGKTIIFDIFPCEAGGGYFYDFTRTWCLGYAPEAEQKLYDDVREVYEKLMGEMEVNMPFGELQRITCELFEAQGHNSPLNTEAPLEGYVHSVGHGLGVNVHERPWARMESTEGNLLQRGTVFTIEPGLYYPERGMGVRLENTYYARPDGTFERIAEFPFDFVLEMKG
;
A
#
# COMPACT_ATOMS: atom_id res chain seq x y z
N GLU A 1 -11.28 15.28 -14.44
CA GLU A 1 -10.92 13.94 -13.95
C GLU A 1 -9.98 14.03 -12.74
N VAL A 2 -8.75 14.54 -12.87
CA VAL A 2 -7.74 14.62 -11.78
C VAL A 2 -8.27 15.28 -10.50
N ALA A 3 -9.11 16.32 -10.59
CA ALA A 3 -9.71 16.94 -9.41
C ALA A 3 -10.61 15.99 -8.60
N ARG A 4 -11.30 15.05 -9.27
CA ARG A 4 -12.11 14.01 -8.62
C ARG A 4 -11.20 12.98 -7.94
N ILE A 5 -10.12 12.55 -8.61
CA ILE A 5 -9.13 11.64 -8.03
C ILE A 5 -8.45 12.28 -6.81
N ARG A 6 -8.11 13.59 -6.86
CA ARG A 6 -7.59 14.33 -5.70
C ARG A 6 -8.57 14.33 -4.52
N LYS A 7 -9.86 14.51 -4.79
CA LYS A 7 -10.88 14.43 -3.74
C LYS A 7 -10.93 13.02 -3.13
N MET A 8 -10.85 11.98 -3.96
CA MET A 8 -10.77 10.61 -3.46
C MET A 8 -9.49 10.37 -2.64
N GLY A 9 -8.35 10.90 -3.08
CA GLY A 9 -7.10 10.84 -2.32
C GLY A 9 -7.21 11.50 -0.93
N GLN A 10 -7.86 12.66 -0.83
CA GLN A 10 -8.12 13.32 0.46
C GLN A 10 -9.02 12.47 1.36
N ILE A 11 -10.13 11.93 0.83
CA ILE A 11 -11.04 11.03 1.57
C ILE A 11 -10.28 9.80 2.06
N THR A 12 -9.48 9.18 1.19
CA THR A 12 -8.71 7.98 1.51
C THR A 12 -7.71 8.24 2.63
N THR A 13 -6.89 9.28 2.51
CA THR A 13 -5.87 9.61 3.54
C THR A 13 -6.50 10.05 4.87
N GLU A 14 -7.67 10.71 4.86
CA GLU A 14 -8.44 10.97 6.08
C GLU A 14 -8.90 9.67 6.76
N VAL A 15 -9.41 8.69 5.98
CA VAL A 15 -9.83 7.39 6.52
C VAL A 15 -8.63 6.61 7.06
N VAL A 16 -7.50 6.62 6.34
CA VAL A 16 -6.25 6.00 6.80
C VAL A 16 -5.78 6.64 8.13
N GLY A 17 -5.85 7.95 8.26
CA GLY A 17 -5.58 8.67 9.52
C GLY A 17 -6.50 8.23 10.67
N LYS A 18 -7.81 8.06 10.38
CA LYS A 18 -8.76 7.53 11.38
C LYS A 18 -8.45 6.10 11.80
N VAL A 19 -8.00 5.24 10.85
CA VAL A 19 -7.59 3.87 11.18
C VAL A 19 -6.36 3.89 12.08
N LYS A 20 -5.35 4.72 11.78
CA LYS A 20 -4.17 4.93 12.64
C LYS A 20 -4.60 5.31 14.07
N ASP A 21 -5.44 6.33 14.22
CA ASP A 21 -5.91 6.80 15.53
C ASP A 21 -6.76 5.74 16.26
N PHE A 22 -7.59 5.02 15.53
CA PHE A 22 -8.40 3.92 16.07
C PHE A 22 -7.51 2.82 16.63
N LEU A 23 -6.55 2.31 15.86
CA LEU A 23 -5.64 1.25 16.31
C LEU A 23 -4.82 1.67 17.53
N THR A 24 -4.19 2.85 17.46
CA THR A 24 -3.30 3.33 18.54
C THR A 24 -4.03 3.70 19.83
N GLY A 25 -5.34 3.89 19.79
CA GLY A 25 -6.17 4.21 20.96
C GLY A 25 -6.70 3.01 21.75
N HIS A 26 -6.39 1.77 21.32
CA HIS A 26 -6.83 0.56 22.02
C HIS A 26 -5.87 0.17 23.15
N ALA A 27 -6.43 -0.39 24.23
CA ALA A 27 -5.64 -1.08 25.24
C ALA A 27 -5.02 -2.36 24.66
N VAL A 28 -3.92 -2.81 25.26
CA VAL A 28 -3.19 -4.02 24.86
C VAL A 28 -3.13 -4.97 26.05
N ASP A 29 -3.35 -6.26 25.81
CA ASP A 29 -3.23 -7.29 26.86
C ASP A 29 -1.77 -7.78 27.03
N GLU A 30 -1.58 -8.71 28.00
CA GLU A 30 -0.26 -9.31 28.29
C GLU A 30 0.31 -10.15 27.13
N SER A 31 -0.55 -10.54 26.18
CA SER A 31 -0.19 -11.29 24.95
C SER A 31 0.06 -10.38 23.76
N GLU A 32 0.17 -9.06 23.99
CA GLU A 32 0.36 -8.03 22.96
C GLU A 32 -0.80 -7.95 21.94
N VAL A 33 -2.02 -8.33 22.32
CA VAL A 33 -3.24 -8.23 21.51
C VAL A 33 -4.00 -6.95 21.83
N LEU A 34 -4.44 -6.23 20.81
CA LEU A 34 -5.30 -5.06 20.99
C LEU A 34 -6.70 -5.51 21.47
N LEU A 35 -7.24 -4.80 22.47
CA LEU A 35 -8.53 -5.11 23.08
C LEU A 35 -9.60 -4.07 22.71
N ARG A 36 -10.78 -4.55 22.36
CA ARG A 36 -12.00 -3.75 22.26
C ARG A 36 -12.48 -3.29 23.65
N ALA A 37 -13.42 -2.34 23.68
CA ALA A 37 -13.99 -1.82 24.93
C ALA A 37 -14.72 -2.90 25.78
N ASP A 38 -15.16 -4.02 25.17
CA ASP A 38 -15.76 -5.16 25.87
C ASP A 38 -14.72 -6.19 26.37
N GLY A 39 -13.43 -5.87 26.27
CA GLY A 39 -12.31 -6.72 26.70
C GLY A 39 -11.98 -7.89 25.78
N LYS A 40 -12.64 -8.01 24.64
CA LYS A 40 -12.31 -9.04 23.64
C LYS A 40 -11.23 -8.56 22.67
N PRO A 41 -10.49 -9.47 22.01
CA PRO A 41 -9.55 -9.10 20.96
C PRO A 41 -10.19 -8.22 19.87
N LEU A 42 -9.45 -7.20 19.44
CA LEU A 42 -9.74 -6.45 18.23
C LEU A 42 -9.30 -7.27 17.02
N THR A 43 -10.19 -7.42 16.03
CA THR A 43 -9.94 -8.24 14.86
C THR A 43 -9.82 -7.42 13.57
N ILE A 44 -9.23 -8.02 12.52
CA ILE A 44 -9.22 -7.45 11.16
C ILE A 44 -10.65 -7.11 10.70
N GLY A 45 -11.62 -7.96 10.99
CA GLY A 45 -13.03 -7.73 10.66
C GLY A 45 -13.60 -6.47 11.30
N ASP A 46 -13.26 -6.21 12.58
CA ASP A 46 -13.67 -5.00 13.28
C ASP A 46 -13.08 -3.73 12.60
N VAL A 47 -11.81 -3.78 12.21
CA VAL A 47 -11.13 -2.68 11.52
C VAL A 47 -11.76 -2.42 10.15
N LYS A 48 -11.96 -3.46 9.34
CA LYS A 48 -12.60 -3.33 8.01
C LYS A 48 -14.02 -2.79 8.08
N ALA A 49 -14.81 -3.18 9.08
CA ALA A 49 -16.13 -2.62 9.31
C ALA A 49 -16.08 -1.10 9.57
N LYS A 50 -15.07 -0.63 10.33
CA LYS A 50 -14.84 0.81 10.55
C LYS A 50 -14.40 1.54 9.29
N ILE A 51 -13.50 0.96 8.49
CA ILE A 51 -13.06 1.51 7.21
C ILE A 51 -14.27 1.75 6.30
N ASN A 52 -15.09 0.72 6.08
CA ASN A 52 -16.28 0.83 5.22
C ASN A 52 -17.27 1.88 5.71
N LEU A 53 -17.50 1.96 7.03
CA LEU A 53 -18.35 3.00 7.60
C LEU A 53 -17.79 4.40 7.33
N TRP A 54 -16.51 4.63 7.57
CA TRP A 54 -15.89 5.94 7.39
C TRP A 54 -15.79 6.37 5.93
N LEU A 55 -15.64 5.43 4.99
CA LEU A 55 -15.74 5.70 3.55
C LEU A 55 -17.16 6.10 3.16
N ALA A 56 -18.17 5.34 3.61
CA ALA A 56 -19.58 5.63 3.31
C ALA A 56 -20.03 7.00 3.85
N GLU A 57 -19.60 7.39 5.05
CA GLU A 57 -19.85 8.72 5.64
C GLU A 57 -19.30 9.87 4.77
N ARG A 58 -18.32 9.59 3.88
CA ARG A 58 -17.66 10.56 3.00
C ARG A 58 -18.11 10.47 1.55
N GLY A 59 -19.12 9.65 1.26
CA GLY A 59 -19.60 9.44 -0.10
C GLY A 59 -18.61 8.66 -0.97
N ALA A 60 -17.86 7.75 -0.37
CA ALA A 60 -17.00 6.79 -1.03
C ALA A 60 -17.47 5.36 -0.76
N GLU A 61 -17.12 4.44 -1.66
CA GLU A 61 -17.39 3.02 -1.52
C GLU A 61 -16.14 2.18 -1.80
N ASN A 62 -16.15 0.93 -1.35
CA ASN A 62 -15.02 0.02 -1.44
C ASN A 62 -15.46 -1.29 -2.12
N PRO A 63 -15.67 -1.27 -3.45
CA PRO A 63 -16.29 -2.39 -4.17
C PRO A 63 -15.40 -3.63 -4.26
N GLU A 64 -14.06 -3.47 -4.22
CA GLU A 64 -13.10 -4.55 -4.38
C GLU A 64 -12.49 -5.03 -3.04
N ALA A 65 -13.04 -4.55 -1.92
CA ALA A 65 -12.54 -4.79 -0.57
C ALA A 65 -11.19 -4.11 -0.28
N THR A 66 -10.78 -4.13 0.98
CA THR A 66 -9.49 -3.57 1.46
C THR A 66 -8.56 -4.71 1.82
N ILE A 67 -7.28 -4.61 1.47
CA ILE A 67 -6.24 -5.44 2.05
C ILE A 67 -5.91 -4.86 3.43
N PHE A 68 -6.13 -5.67 4.47
CA PHE A 68 -5.67 -5.38 5.82
C PHE A 68 -5.14 -6.70 6.38
N ALA A 69 -3.85 -6.96 6.14
CA ALA A 69 -3.22 -8.24 6.38
C ALA A 69 -2.11 -8.09 7.43
N ILE A 70 -2.04 -9.01 8.39
CA ILE A 70 -1.07 -8.96 9.49
C ILE A 70 -0.17 -10.19 9.51
N GLY A 71 1.10 -10.00 9.85
CA GLY A 71 2.07 -11.08 10.07
C GLY A 71 2.25 -11.95 8.83
N ARG A 72 1.94 -13.27 8.92
CA ARG A 72 2.10 -14.20 7.79
C ARG A 72 1.30 -13.77 6.57
N ASP A 73 0.08 -13.29 6.76
CA ASP A 73 -0.79 -12.85 5.67
C ASP A 73 -0.26 -11.58 4.99
N ALA A 74 0.42 -10.69 5.71
CA ALA A 74 1.15 -9.56 5.12
C ALA A 74 2.29 -10.01 4.18
N GLY A 75 2.78 -11.24 4.31
CA GLY A 75 3.76 -11.85 3.40
C GLY A 75 3.18 -12.29 2.05
N PHE A 76 1.89 -12.13 1.80
CA PHE A 76 1.24 -12.42 0.51
C PHE A 76 0.65 -11.12 -0.07
N PRO A 77 1.09 -10.66 -1.24
CA PRO A 77 0.74 -9.32 -1.77
C PRO A 77 -0.76 -9.06 -1.92
N HIS A 78 -1.54 -10.11 -2.21
CA HIS A 78 -2.99 -10.01 -2.45
C HIS A 78 -3.85 -10.64 -1.32
N SER A 79 -3.25 -10.98 -0.16
CA SER A 79 -4.04 -11.45 0.97
C SER A 79 -4.86 -10.31 1.55
N VAL A 80 -6.15 -10.45 1.51
CA VAL A 80 -7.06 -9.47 2.13
C VAL A 80 -7.03 -9.51 3.66
N GLY A 81 -6.34 -10.50 4.26
CA GLY A 81 -6.35 -10.80 5.69
C GLY A 81 -7.60 -11.57 6.13
N ASN A 82 -7.44 -12.42 7.13
CA ASN A 82 -8.56 -13.18 7.70
C ASN A 82 -9.34 -12.29 8.69
N PRO A 83 -10.65 -12.08 8.52
CA PRO A 83 -11.45 -11.24 9.41
C PRO A 83 -11.41 -11.63 10.89
N SER A 84 -11.08 -12.90 11.21
CA SER A 84 -10.98 -13.39 12.58
C SER A 84 -9.62 -13.17 13.23
N ASP A 85 -8.60 -12.75 12.47
CA ASP A 85 -7.26 -12.55 13.00
C ASP A 85 -7.21 -11.34 13.92
N GLU A 86 -6.51 -11.53 15.04
CA GLU A 86 -6.34 -10.53 16.07
C GLU A 86 -5.26 -9.51 15.67
N ILE A 87 -5.47 -8.26 16.02
CA ILE A 87 -4.47 -7.21 15.84
C ILE A 87 -3.46 -7.27 16.99
N ARG A 88 -2.17 -7.37 16.65
CA ARG A 88 -1.07 -7.55 17.60
C ARG A 88 0.04 -6.53 17.41
N LEU A 89 0.77 -6.26 18.50
CA LEU A 89 1.99 -5.45 18.44
C LEU A 89 3.11 -6.17 17.69
N GLY A 90 4.10 -5.43 17.21
CA GLY A 90 5.35 -5.97 16.65
C GLY A 90 5.20 -6.82 15.39
N LYS A 91 4.07 -6.76 14.69
CA LYS A 91 3.83 -7.46 13.43
C LYS A 91 3.60 -6.46 12.31
N THR A 92 4.12 -6.74 11.11
CA THR A 92 3.80 -5.94 9.93
C THR A 92 2.32 -6.06 9.61
N ILE A 93 1.68 -4.91 9.41
CA ILE A 93 0.31 -4.77 8.92
C ILE A 93 0.40 -4.06 7.58
N ILE A 94 0.07 -4.73 6.48
CA ILE A 94 -0.16 -4.07 5.20
C ILE A 94 -1.60 -3.61 5.17
N PHE A 95 -1.78 -2.30 5.08
CA PHE A 95 -3.06 -1.65 4.88
C PHE A 95 -3.07 -0.98 3.51
N ASP A 96 -3.77 -1.62 2.58
CA ASP A 96 -3.93 -1.19 1.21
C ASP A 96 -5.42 -0.95 0.94
N ILE A 97 -5.74 0.25 0.46
CA ILE A 97 -7.11 0.75 0.34
C ILE A 97 -7.31 1.52 -0.98
N PHE A 98 -8.24 1.02 -1.79
CA PHE A 98 -8.54 1.52 -3.13
C PHE A 98 -10.04 1.84 -3.32
N PRO A 99 -10.59 2.82 -2.56
CA PRO A 99 -11.98 3.22 -2.68
C PRO A 99 -12.25 4.02 -3.96
N CYS A 100 -13.51 4.04 -4.36
CA CYS A 100 -14.01 4.91 -5.41
C CYS A 100 -15.15 5.81 -4.91
N GLU A 101 -15.56 6.75 -5.76
CA GLU A 101 -16.75 7.58 -5.51
C GLU A 101 -18.00 6.71 -5.42
N ALA A 102 -18.88 6.97 -4.44
CA ALA A 102 -20.12 6.22 -4.24
C ALA A 102 -21.03 6.28 -5.48
N GLY A 103 -21.52 5.10 -5.89
CA GLY A 103 -22.29 4.93 -7.11
C GLY A 103 -21.44 4.71 -8.36
N GLY A 104 -20.15 4.47 -8.20
CA GLY A 104 -19.16 4.30 -9.25
C GLY A 104 -18.54 5.61 -9.71
N GLY A 105 -17.27 5.59 -10.07
CA GLY A 105 -16.54 6.77 -10.52
C GLY A 105 -15.03 6.57 -10.40
N TYR A 106 -14.31 7.63 -10.04
CA TYR A 106 -12.87 7.56 -9.97
C TYR A 106 -12.40 6.87 -8.68
N PHE A 107 -11.39 6.01 -8.84
CA PHE A 107 -10.67 5.35 -7.76
C PHE A 107 -9.53 6.22 -7.23
N TYR A 108 -9.03 5.86 -6.05
CA TYR A 108 -7.74 6.28 -5.53
C TYR A 108 -7.11 5.09 -4.82
N ASP A 109 -5.82 4.86 -5.03
CA ASP A 109 -5.09 3.71 -4.50
C ASP A 109 -3.96 4.14 -3.59
N PHE A 110 -3.81 3.43 -2.45
CA PHE A 110 -2.92 3.85 -1.39
C PHE A 110 -2.57 2.73 -0.42
N THR A 111 -1.29 2.49 -0.20
CA THR A 111 -0.81 1.53 0.80
C THR A 111 0.15 2.14 1.80
N ARG A 112 -0.01 1.77 3.06
CA ARG A 112 1.00 1.88 4.12
C ARG A 112 1.20 0.55 4.81
N THR A 113 2.43 0.35 5.29
CA THR A 113 2.75 -0.75 6.20
C THR A 113 3.07 -0.18 7.57
N TRP A 114 2.49 -0.79 8.60
CA TRP A 114 2.69 -0.40 10.00
C TRP A 114 3.10 -1.56 10.88
N CYS A 115 3.86 -1.26 11.95
CA CYS A 115 3.97 -2.05 13.17
C CYS A 115 3.42 -1.24 14.33
N LEU A 116 2.57 -1.84 15.16
CA LEU A 116 2.05 -1.19 16.36
C LEU A 116 3.01 -1.36 17.53
N GLY A 117 3.20 -0.32 18.31
CA GLY A 117 4.03 -0.28 19.51
C GLY A 117 5.53 -0.30 19.22
N TYR A 118 6.02 -1.29 18.52
CA TYR A 118 7.43 -1.44 18.15
C TYR A 118 7.58 -2.24 16.85
N ALA A 119 8.74 -2.14 16.22
CA ALA A 119 9.13 -3.00 15.09
C ALA A 119 10.30 -3.88 15.50
N PRO A 120 10.21 -5.22 15.35
CA PRO A 120 11.40 -6.07 15.44
C PRO A 120 12.43 -5.71 14.36
N GLU A 121 13.70 -6.04 14.60
CA GLU A 121 14.82 -5.63 13.73
C GLU A 121 14.65 -6.09 12.27
N ALA A 122 14.12 -7.30 12.05
CA ALA A 122 13.93 -7.86 10.72
C ALA A 122 12.84 -7.12 9.94
N GLU A 123 11.73 -6.76 10.59
CA GLU A 123 10.62 -5.99 10.03
C GLU A 123 11.05 -4.54 9.75
N GLN A 124 11.83 -3.92 10.65
CA GLN A 124 12.40 -2.60 10.44
C GLN A 124 13.30 -2.57 9.22
N LYS A 125 14.24 -3.55 9.14
CA LYS A 125 15.12 -3.65 7.97
C LYS A 125 14.35 -3.83 6.67
N LEU A 126 13.32 -4.69 6.65
CA LEU A 126 12.50 -4.90 5.47
C LEU A 126 11.78 -3.61 5.04
N TYR A 127 11.27 -2.85 6.01
CA TYR A 127 10.66 -1.55 5.75
C TYR A 127 11.66 -0.55 5.18
N ASP A 128 12.86 -0.48 5.74
CA ASP A 128 13.91 0.42 5.29
C ASP A 128 14.36 0.09 3.87
N ASP A 129 14.47 -1.19 3.51
CA ASP A 129 14.80 -1.65 2.16
C ASP A 129 13.73 -1.20 1.14
N VAL A 130 12.44 -1.39 1.44
CA VAL A 130 11.33 -0.94 0.57
C VAL A 130 11.30 0.59 0.50
N ARG A 131 11.52 1.28 1.61
CA ARG A 131 11.51 2.74 1.67
C ARG A 131 12.63 3.35 0.84
N GLU A 132 13.84 2.78 0.90
CA GLU A 132 14.98 3.21 0.10
C GLU A 132 14.70 3.06 -1.40
N VAL A 133 14.14 1.90 -1.82
CA VAL A 133 13.77 1.68 -3.23
C VAL A 133 12.68 2.65 -3.65
N TYR A 134 11.63 2.84 -2.84
CA TYR A 134 10.58 3.81 -3.11
C TYR A 134 11.13 5.23 -3.34
N GLU A 135 12.05 5.70 -2.49
CA GLU A 135 12.65 7.03 -2.61
C GLU A 135 13.51 7.17 -3.87
N LYS A 136 14.28 6.14 -4.22
CA LYS A 136 15.09 6.12 -5.45
C LYS A 136 14.22 6.21 -6.70
N LEU A 137 13.10 5.47 -6.74
CA LEU A 137 12.17 5.50 -7.87
C LEU A 137 11.59 6.89 -8.14
N MET A 138 11.47 7.75 -7.14
CA MET A 138 10.99 9.13 -7.34
C MET A 138 11.96 9.96 -8.21
N GLY A 139 13.24 9.65 -8.19
CA GLY A 139 14.27 10.30 -9.03
C GLY A 139 14.37 9.74 -10.45
N GLU A 140 13.80 8.57 -10.70
CA GLU A 140 13.90 7.85 -11.97
C GLU A 140 12.71 8.09 -12.92
N MET A 141 11.64 8.71 -12.42
CA MET A 141 10.44 8.97 -13.23
C MET A 141 10.67 10.02 -14.30
N GLU A 142 10.41 9.68 -15.56
CA GLU A 142 10.47 10.60 -16.69
C GLU A 142 9.19 10.54 -17.54
N VAL A 143 8.76 11.70 -18.07
CA VAL A 143 7.61 11.75 -18.97
C VAL A 143 7.95 11.06 -20.29
N ASN A 144 7.01 10.26 -20.78
CA ASN A 144 7.12 9.39 -21.96
C ASN A 144 8.07 8.19 -21.80
N MET A 145 8.61 7.94 -20.61
CA MET A 145 9.33 6.68 -20.40
C MET A 145 8.36 5.50 -20.43
N PRO A 146 8.80 4.31 -20.89
CA PRO A 146 8.04 3.05 -20.70
C PRO A 146 7.89 2.77 -19.20
N PHE A 147 6.67 2.50 -18.75
CA PHE A 147 6.45 2.21 -17.33
C PHE A 147 7.16 0.93 -16.87
N GLY A 148 7.33 -0.04 -17.80
CA GLY A 148 8.12 -1.24 -17.55
C GLY A 148 9.61 -0.99 -17.24
N GLU A 149 10.13 0.19 -17.55
CA GLU A 149 11.49 0.58 -17.17
C GLU A 149 11.60 0.81 -15.65
N LEU A 150 10.59 1.45 -15.03
CA LEU A 150 10.54 1.54 -13.57
C LEU A 150 10.41 0.16 -12.90
N GLN A 151 9.69 -0.78 -13.52
CA GLN A 151 9.65 -2.17 -13.07
C GLN A 151 11.05 -2.80 -13.07
N ARG A 152 11.81 -2.62 -14.16
CA ARG A 152 13.18 -3.15 -14.27
C ARG A 152 14.09 -2.53 -13.21
N ILE A 153 14.05 -1.21 -13.05
CA ILE A 153 14.84 -0.49 -12.04
C ILE A 153 14.48 -0.98 -10.64
N THR A 154 13.20 -1.19 -10.34
CA THR A 154 12.74 -1.72 -9.05
C THR A 154 13.33 -3.10 -8.75
N CYS A 155 13.30 -4.00 -9.75
CA CYS A 155 13.93 -5.32 -9.62
C CYS A 155 15.43 -5.19 -9.32
N GLU A 156 16.17 -4.40 -10.10
CA GLU A 156 17.62 -4.21 -9.92
C GLU A 156 17.97 -3.64 -8.54
N LEU A 157 17.19 -2.69 -8.04
CA LEU A 157 17.39 -2.11 -6.71
C LEU A 157 17.18 -3.12 -5.60
N PHE A 158 16.12 -3.93 -5.68
CA PHE A 158 15.88 -4.99 -4.69
C PHE A 158 16.92 -6.11 -4.77
N GLU A 159 17.37 -6.49 -5.97
CA GLU A 159 18.46 -7.46 -6.14
C GLU A 159 19.78 -6.96 -5.53
N ALA A 160 20.08 -5.68 -5.67
CA ALA A 160 21.26 -5.06 -5.05
C ALA A 160 21.21 -5.10 -3.51
N GLN A 161 20.00 -5.17 -2.93
CA GLN A 161 19.79 -5.37 -1.49
C GLN A 161 19.76 -6.86 -1.09
N GLY A 162 19.86 -7.81 -2.04
CA GLY A 162 19.90 -9.25 -1.81
C GLY A 162 18.52 -9.93 -1.82
N HIS A 163 17.48 -9.26 -2.34
CA HIS A 163 16.14 -9.84 -2.49
C HIS A 163 15.96 -10.51 -3.86
N ASN A 164 15.11 -11.53 -3.92
CA ASN A 164 14.67 -12.10 -5.19
C ASN A 164 13.71 -11.14 -5.93
N SER A 165 13.78 -11.16 -7.26
CA SER A 165 12.87 -10.44 -8.14
C SER A 165 12.55 -11.25 -9.40
N PRO A 166 11.58 -10.84 -10.23
CA PRO A 166 11.32 -11.48 -11.52
C PRO A 166 12.47 -11.46 -12.53
N LEU A 167 13.53 -10.66 -12.31
CA LEU A 167 14.72 -10.66 -13.16
C LEU A 167 15.68 -11.81 -12.85
N ASN A 168 15.87 -12.14 -11.56
CA ASN A 168 16.82 -13.19 -11.15
C ASN A 168 16.18 -14.53 -10.83
N THR A 169 14.86 -14.57 -10.65
CA THR A 169 14.10 -15.77 -10.27
C THR A 169 12.80 -15.82 -11.06
N GLU A 170 12.57 -16.87 -11.83
CA GLU A 170 11.30 -17.05 -12.54
C GLU A 170 10.16 -17.28 -11.52
N ALA A 171 9.12 -16.43 -11.54
CA ALA A 171 7.98 -16.48 -10.64
C ALA A 171 8.37 -16.62 -9.15
N PRO A 172 9.09 -15.65 -8.55
CA PRO A 172 9.54 -15.77 -7.18
C PRO A 172 8.35 -15.87 -6.22
N LEU A 173 8.45 -16.77 -5.22
CA LEU A 173 7.44 -16.97 -4.19
C LEU A 173 7.64 -16.03 -2.99
N GLU A 174 8.83 -15.42 -2.87
CA GLU A 174 9.19 -14.44 -1.85
C GLU A 174 10.14 -13.39 -2.43
N GLY A 175 10.27 -12.26 -1.76
CA GLY A 175 10.99 -11.09 -2.23
C GLY A 175 10.07 -10.11 -2.95
N TYR A 176 10.49 -9.56 -4.08
CA TYR A 176 9.70 -8.69 -4.94
C TYR A 176 8.95 -9.54 -6.00
N VAL A 177 7.62 -9.60 -5.95
CA VAL A 177 6.83 -10.61 -6.66
C VAL A 177 5.70 -10.05 -7.53
N HIS A 178 5.57 -8.73 -7.64
CA HIS A 178 4.50 -8.09 -8.42
C HIS A 178 4.99 -6.87 -9.23
N SER A 179 4.09 -6.19 -9.92
CA SER A 179 4.35 -4.97 -10.68
C SER A 179 4.59 -3.78 -9.75
N VAL A 180 5.48 -2.84 -10.13
CA VAL A 180 5.74 -1.62 -9.36
C VAL A 180 4.61 -0.61 -9.41
N GLY A 181 3.61 -0.84 -10.27
CA GLY A 181 2.46 0.04 -10.38
C GLY A 181 1.62 -0.18 -11.63
N HIS A 182 0.56 0.58 -11.71
CA HIS A 182 -0.44 0.54 -12.79
C HIS A 182 -1.08 1.92 -12.96
N GLY A 183 -1.76 2.13 -14.10
CA GLY A 183 -2.64 3.27 -14.29
C GLY A 183 -3.90 3.15 -13.43
N LEU A 184 -4.49 4.27 -13.11
CA LEU A 184 -5.67 4.38 -12.25
C LEU A 184 -6.63 5.42 -12.82
N GLY A 185 -7.94 5.14 -12.75
CA GLY A 185 -8.97 6.05 -13.21
C GLY A 185 -10.36 5.64 -12.74
N VAL A 186 -11.24 5.24 -13.67
CA VAL A 186 -12.56 4.68 -13.37
C VAL A 186 -12.52 3.18 -13.05
N ASN A 187 -11.37 2.57 -13.23
CA ASN A 187 -11.02 1.26 -12.68
C ASN A 187 -9.79 1.43 -11.79
N VAL A 188 -9.67 0.60 -10.76
CA VAL A 188 -8.47 0.61 -9.90
C VAL A 188 -7.24 0.23 -10.72
N HIS A 189 -7.35 -0.74 -11.62
CA HIS A 189 -6.28 -1.16 -12.51
C HIS A 189 -6.62 -0.85 -13.96
N GLU A 190 -5.87 0.06 -14.58
CA GLU A 190 -5.97 0.36 -16.01
C GLU A 190 -4.59 0.70 -16.61
N ARG A 191 -4.52 1.00 -17.91
CA ARG A 191 -3.25 1.44 -18.52
C ARG A 191 -2.81 2.81 -17.99
N PRO A 192 -1.45 3.02 -17.93
CA PRO A 192 -0.36 2.15 -18.36
C PRO A 192 -0.04 1.04 -17.36
N TRP A 193 0.50 -0.09 -17.86
CA TRP A 193 0.98 -1.21 -17.05
C TRP A 193 2.50 -1.18 -16.92
N ALA A 194 3.03 -1.37 -15.72
CA ALA A 194 4.47 -1.49 -15.50
C ALA A 194 4.98 -2.90 -15.87
N ARG A 195 4.86 -3.27 -17.17
CA ARG A 195 5.28 -4.57 -17.71
C ARG A 195 6.56 -4.42 -18.53
N MET A 196 7.59 -5.19 -18.20
CA MET A 196 8.88 -5.14 -18.88
C MET A 196 8.81 -5.58 -20.36
N GLU A 197 7.91 -6.48 -20.68
CA GLU A 197 7.81 -7.10 -22.02
C GLU A 197 7.08 -6.23 -23.07
N SER A 198 6.34 -5.22 -22.64
CA SER A 198 5.53 -4.41 -23.56
C SER A 198 5.61 -2.93 -23.24
N THR A 199 6.14 -2.17 -24.19
CA THR A 199 6.18 -0.71 -24.13
C THR A 199 4.99 -0.04 -24.83
N GLU A 200 4.33 -0.73 -25.78
CA GLU A 200 3.24 -0.16 -26.56
C GLU A 200 2.02 0.17 -25.68
N GLY A 201 1.67 1.47 -25.65
CA GLY A 201 0.55 1.99 -24.86
C GLY A 201 0.80 2.00 -23.34
N ASN A 202 2.03 1.74 -22.89
CA ASN A 202 2.42 1.72 -21.49
C ASN A 202 3.49 2.77 -21.17
N LEU A 203 3.30 3.99 -21.66
CA LEU A 203 4.16 5.13 -21.39
C LEU A 203 3.57 6.00 -20.27
N LEU A 204 4.43 6.57 -19.42
CA LEU A 204 4.05 7.61 -18.46
C LEU A 204 3.85 8.95 -19.17
N GLN A 205 2.73 9.12 -19.86
CA GLN A 205 2.44 10.33 -20.62
C GLN A 205 1.90 11.46 -19.73
N ARG A 206 2.03 12.71 -20.19
CA ARG A 206 1.33 13.83 -19.54
C ARG A 206 -0.17 13.56 -19.46
N GLY A 207 -0.75 13.79 -18.30
CA GLY A 207 -2.16 13.51 -18.02
C GLY A 207 -2.41 12.15 -17.37
N THR A 208 -1.43 11.23 -17.37
CA THR A 208 -1.55 9.91 -16.74
C THR A 208 -1.65 10.03 -15.23
N VAL A 209 -2.57 9.26 -14.63
CA VAL A 209 -2.61 8.97 -13.19
C VAL A 209 -2.21 7.51 -13.01
N PHE A 210 -1.29 7.24 -12.06
CA PHE A 210 -0.70 5.91 -11.87
C PHE A 210 -0.19 5.72 -10.44
N THR A 211 0.00 4.46 -10.03
CA THR A 211 0.57 4.10 -8.73
C THR A 211 2.07 3.83 -8.81
N ILE A 212 2.77 4.01 -7.70
CA ILE A 212 4.11 3.47 -7.44
C ILE A 212 4.05 2.77 -6.09
N GLU A 213 4.26 1.44 -6.10
CA GLU A 213 3.93 0.54 -4.99
C GLU A 213 4.99 -0.57 -4.76
N PRO A 214 6.29 -0.27 -4.66
CA PRO A 214 7.27 -1.32 -4.37
C PRO A 214 6.95 -2.03 -3.07
N GLY A 215 7.16 -3.36 -3.04
CA GLY A 215 6.92 -4.16 -1.85
C GLY A 215 7.77 -5.42 -1.79
N LEU A 216 8.03 -5.92 -0.59
CA LEU A 216 8.76 -7.16 -0.31
C LEU A 216 7.93 -8.08 0.57
N TYR A 217 7.89 -9.37 0.24
CA TYR A 217 7.00 -10.34 0.85
C TYR A 217 7.73 -11.60 1.27
N TYR A 218 7.60 -11.99 2.54
CA TYR A 218 8.25 -13.16 3.13
C TYR A 218 7.26 -13.90 4.04
N PRO A 219 6.32 -14.69 3.48
CA PRO A 219 5.25 -15.33 4.26
C PRO A 219 5.78 -16.31 5.31
N GLU A 220 6.85 -17.03 5.01
CA GLU A 220 7.44 -17.98 5.97
C GLU A 220 8.19 -17.29 7.12
N ARG A 221 8.55 -16.02 6.95
CA ARG A 221 9.08 -15.16 8.02
C ARG A 221 7.98 -14.40 8.76
N GLY A 222 6.73 -14.48 8.26
CA GLY A 222 5.58 -13.80 8.84
C GLY A 222 5.58 -12.30 8.66
N MET A 223 6.13 -11.78 7.55
CA MET A 223 6.22 -10.34 7.30
C MET A 223 6.11 -9.98 5.81
N GLY A 224 5.64 -8.78 5.54
CA GLY A 224 5.63 -8.14 4.24
C GLY A 224 5.51 -6.63 4.39
N VAL A 225 6.02 -5.90 3.40
CA VAL A 225 5.98 -4.43 3.35
C VAL A 225 5.59 -3.98 1.95
N ARG A 226 4.64 -3.07 1.83
CA ARG A 226 4.34 -2.29 0.62
C ARG A 226 4.16 -0.82 1.00
N LEU A 227 4.73 0.05 0.19
CA LEU A 227 4.54 1.50 0.28
C LEU A 227 4.02 2.00 -1.06
N GLU A 228 2.89 2.67 -1.05
CA GLU A 228 2.24 3.11 -2.27
C GLU A 228 1.70 4.52 -2.17
N ASN A 229 1.82 5.23 -3.28
CA ASN A 229 1.08 6.46 -3.53
C ASN A 229 0.67 6.55 -5.01
N THR A 230 -0.44 7.26 -5.23
CA THR A 230 -0.92 7.62 -6.56
C THR A 230 -0.29 8.94 -7.02
N TYR A 231 0.19 8.94 -8.25
CA TYR A 231 0.87 10.07 -8.92
C TYR A 231 0.10 10.57 -10.12
N TYR A 232 0.31 11.84 -10.45
CA TYR A 232 -0.19 12.48 -11.65
C TYR A 232 0.96 13.10 -12.46
N ALA A 233 1.12 12.67 -13.71
CA ALA A 233 2.04 13.29 -14.65
C ALA A 233 1.43 14.60 -15.19
N ARG A 234 1.91 15.74 -14.68
CA ARG A 234 1.38 17.07 -15.00
C ARG A 234 1.64 17.49 -16.45
N PRO A 235 0.87 18.46 -16.99
CA PRO A 235 1.13 19.02 -18.32
C PRO A 235 2.49 19.67 -18.48
N ASP A 236 3.07 20.20 -17.40
CA ASP A 236 4.42 20.80 -17.40
C ASP A 236 5.56 19.76 -17.41
N GLY A 237 5.24 18.48 -17.25
CA GLY A 237 6.20 17.38 -17.24
C GLY A 237 6.71 17.00 -15.84
N THR A 238 6.22 17.63 -14.79
CA THR A 238 6.50 17.22 -13.42
C THR A 238 5.53 16.13 -12.94
N PHE A 239 5.93 15.40 -11.88
CA PHE A 239 5.07 14.42 -11.24
C PHE A 239 4.59 14.95 -9.89
N GLU A 240 3.28 14.85 -9.66
CA GLU A 240 2.63 15.24 -8.42
C GLU A 240 2.16 13.99 -7.67
N ARG A 241 2.55 13.84 -6.41
CA ARG A 241 1.87 12.90 -5.51
C ARG A 241 0.51 13.49 -5.14
N ILE A 242 -0.57 12.79 -5.46
CA ILE A 242 -1.95 13.35 -5.40
C ILE A 242 -2.40 13.66 -3.98
N ALA A 243 -2.05 12.82 -3.02
CA ALA A 243 -2.34 13.05 -1.60
C ALA A 243 -1.12 12.77 -0.73
N GLU A 244 -0.96 13.56 0.31
CA GLU A 244 0.14 13.44 1.26
C GLU A 244 -0.30 12.66 2.51
N PHE A 245 0.53 11.72 2.94
CA PHE A 245 0.39 11.01 4.20
C PHE A 245 1.77 10.58 4.72
N PRO A 246 2.02 10.61 6.04
CA PRO A 246 3.30 10.19 6.61
C PRO A 246 3.70 8.76 6.25
N PHE A 247 5.00 8.50 6.31
CA PHE A 247 5.60 7.18 6.14
C PHE A 247 6.03 6.58 7.48
N ASP A 248 5.31 6.90 8.56
CA ASP A 248 5.58 6.30 9.87
C ASP A 248 5.43 4.77 9.78
N PHE A 249 6.46 4.03 10.17
CA PHE A 249 6.39 2.56 10.22
C PHE A 249 5.90 2.09 11.58
N VAL A 250 6.50 2.61 12.65
CA VAL A 250 6.08 2.29 14.02
C VAL A 250 5.01 3.30 14.46
N LEU A 251 3.86 2.79 14.85
CA LEU A 251 2.79 3.57 15.43
C LEU A 251 2.79 3.39 16.96
N GLU A 252 3.19 4.43 17.68
CA GLU A 252 3.18 4.42 19.14
C GLU A 252 1.76 4.26 19.69
N MET A 253 1.59 3.37 20.66
CA MET A 253 0.32 3.18 21.35
C MET A 253 0.05 4.35 22.30
N LYS A 254 -1.19 4.84 22.33
CA LYS A 254 -1.62 6.00 23.16
C LYS A 254 -2.24 5.58 24.49
N GLY A 255 -2.49 4.29 24.65
CA GLY A 255 -3.18 3.69 25.80
C GLY A 255 -2.27 3.03 26.80
#